data_2ad92d42d122bcbda2a0d46cc867ab7a
#
_entry.id   2ad92d42d122bcbda2a0d46cc867ab7a
#
_cell.length_a   1.000
_cell.length_b   1.000
_cell.length_c   1.000
_cell.angle_alpha   90.00
_cell.angle_beta   90.00
_cell.angle_gamma   90.00
#
_symmetry.space_group_name_H-M   'P 1'
#
loop_
_entity.id
_entity.type
_entity.pdbx_description
1 polymer ?
#
loop_
_entity_poly.entity_id
_entity_poly.type
_entity_poly.pdbx_seq_one_letter_code
_entity_poly.pdbx_strand_id
1 'polypeptide(L)'
;MLAFLTVLLIVANLLFAARSLDVILRSRASIETREPDDVLPNLSIIVPARNEERQIERCVRSLLATRMPSFEVIVVDDQSNDATPRILEGIAAGEPRLTVLEGAPLPAGWVGKPWALTQGARIARGEWLLFTDADTEHAPPAAASALQWAIDGGYDVVSLLPDQETVGVAERLFLPTILYAILLGIGPLDDINDPRKPEVALFNGQYVLVSRWAYEGIGGHAAVRGEIAEDLELARLFKRDGRFRTLLIGGNGLVRTRMYRSFGEIWRGFVKNFALAARGNPLAAIAGVTLLGSVSPCSPILLLALLTQGAWFVGFALAIAMAIVIAIAESGMRAMRFRIGSGFALPLGLALVLAIFSTSAVCSFAGRGVEWRGRRYGGGFGPERKT
;
A
#
# COMPACT_ATOMS: atom_id res chain seq x y z
N MET A 1 -35.07 10.80 -21.47
CA MET A 1 -34.46 10.18 -20.27
C MET A 1 -33.20 9.39 -20.64
N LEU A 2 -33.29 8.40 -21.53
CA LEU A 2 -32.18 7.53 -21.90
C LEU A 2 -30.99 8.28 -22.50
N ALA A 3 -31.20 9.21 -23.44
CA ALA A 3 -30.19 10.04 -24.03
C ALA A 3 -29.46 10.93 -22.99
N PHE A 4 -30.19 11.50 -22.04
CA PHE A 4 -29.61 12.29 -20.94
C PHE A 4 -28.71 11.45 -20.05
N LEU A 5 -29.16 10.25 -19.65
CA LEU A 5 -28.34 9.32 -18.88
C LEU A 5 -27.06 8.91 -19.63
N THR A 6 -27.17 8.69 -20.95
CA THR A 6 -25.99 8.33 -21.74
C THR A 6 -24.97 9.46 -21.79
N VAL A 7 -25.41 10.70 -21.99
CA VAL A 7 -24.50 11.86 -21.96
C VAL A 7 -23.83 11.97 -20.59
N LEU A 8 -24.59 11.80 -19.50
CA LEU A 8 -24.03 11.83 -18.15
C LEU A 8 -22.95 10.75 -17.93
N LEU A 9 -23.21 9.53 -18.40
CA LEU A 9 -22.21 8.44 -18.27
C LEU A 9 -21.01 8.63 -19.19
N ILE A 10 -21.18 9.16 -20.39
CA ILE A 10 -20.04 9.54 -21.25
C ILE A 10 -19.18 10.57 -20.55
N VAL A 11 -19.78 11.63 -19.99
CA VAL A 11 -19.03 12.66 -19.24
C VAL A 11 -18.31 12.04 -18.03
N ALA A 12 -18.96 11.16 -17.27
CA ALA A 12 -18.33 10.47 -16.14
C ALA A 12 -17.13 9.61 -16.56
N ASN A 13 -17.24 8.86 -17.66
CA ASN A 13 -16.12 8.09 -18.22
C ASN A 13 -14.97 9.00 -18.66
N LEU A 14 -15.25 10.12 -19.30
CA LEU A 14 -14.21 11.08 -19.71
C LEU A 14 -13.55 11.76 -18.51
N LEU A 15 -14.29 12.12 -17.45
CA LEU A 15 -13.72 12.63 -16.21
C LEU A 15 -12.84 11.59 -15.52
N PHE A 16 -13.27 10.34 -15.48
CA PHE A 16 -12.45 9.25 -14.95
C PHE A 16 -11.16 9.06 -15.79
N ALA A 17 -11.28 9.11 -17.12
CA ALA A 17 -10.13 9.02 -18.01
C ALA A 17 -9.16 10.18 -17.82
N ALA A 18 -9.66 11.42 -17.71
CA ALA A 18 -8.84 12.59 -17.46
C ALA A 18 -8.11 12.52 -16.12
N ARG A 19 -8.82 12.11 -15.05
CA ARG A 19 -8.21 11.87 -13.73
C ARG A 19 -7.13 10.80 -13.78
N SER A 20 -7.43 9.69 -14.47
CA SER A 20 -6.49 8.59 -14.65
C SER A 20 -5.22 9.06 -15.38
N LEU A 21 -5.38 9.82 -16.44
CA LEU A 21 -4.27 10.35 -17.22
C LEU A 21 -3.41 11.33 -16.39
N ASP A 22 -4.03 12.24 -15.64
CA ASP A 22 -3.33 13.14 -14.72
C ASP A 22 -2.47 12.36 -13.73
N VAL A 23 -3.05 11.37 -13.05
CA VAL A 23 -2.33 10.54 -12.08
C VAL A 23 -1.19 9.77 -12.73
N ILE A 24 -1.41 9.15 -13.91
CA ILE A 24 -0.36 8.38 -14.61
C ILE A 24 0.80 9.29 -15.02
N LEU A 25 0.49 10.46 -15.60
CA LEU A 25 1.53 11.37 -16.09
C LEU A 25 2.39 11.94 -14.97
N ARG A 26 1.80 12.17 -13.80
CA ARG A 26 2.42 12.77 -12.62
C ARG A 26 2.88 11.74 -11.57
N SER A 27 2.88 10.44 -11.92
CA SER A 27 3.33 9.35 -11.06
C SER A 27 4.38 8.45 -11.73
N ARG A 28 5.12 8.97 -12.70
CA ARG A 28 6.06 8.16 -13.50
C ARG A 28 7.39 7.89 -12.80
N ALA A 29 7.69 8.57 -11.70
CA ALA A 29 8.95 8.40 -11.01
C ALA A 29 9.08 7.01 -10.42
N SER A 30 10.18 6.33 -10.75
CA SER A 30 10.56 5.05 -10.18
C SER A 30 12.05 5.06 -9.85
N ILE A 31 12.41 4.30 -8.80
CA ILE A 31 13.79 4.22 -8.38
C ILE A 31 14.61 3.47 -9.45
N GLU A 32 15.80 3.98 -9.71
CA GLU A 32 16.79 3.29 -10.53
C GLU A 32 17.66 2.39 -9.67
N THR A 33 17.95 1.20 -10.18
CA THR A 33 18.89 0.29 -9.53
C THR A 33 20.30 0.86 -9.62
N ARG A 34 20.97 0.90 -8.48
CA ARG A 34 22.38 1.33 -8.38
C ARG A 34 23.18 0.23 -7.70
N GLU A 35 24.41 0.03 -8.15
CA GLU A 35 25.36 -0.78 -7.38
C GLU A 35 25.81 0.02 -6.14
N PRO A 36 26.00 -0.63 -5.00
CA PRO A 36 26.37 0.06 -3.77
C PRO A 36 27.77 0.69 -3.89
N ASP A 37 27.88 1.92 -3.43
CA ASP A 37 29.17 2.52 -3.18
C ASP A 37 29.85 1.85 -1.97
N ASP A 38 31.19 1.84 -1.96
CA ASP A 38 31.99 1.24 -0.87
C ASP A 38 31.77 1.94 0.49
N VAL A 39 31.22 3.15 0.50
CA VAL A 39 30.99 3.98 1.70
C VAL A 39 29.51 4.35 1.80
N LEU A 40 28.70 3.40 2.25
CA LEU A 40 27.32 3.68 2.66
C LEU A 40 27.19 3.62 4.18
N PRO A 41 26.33 4.47 4.79
CA PRO A 41 26.02 4.39 6.22
C PRO A 41 25.49 3.02 6.63
N ASN A 42 25.68 2.67 7.89
CA ASN A 42 25.16 1.42 8.46
C ASN A 42 23.63 1.40 8.43
N LEU A 43 23.07 0.26 8.02
CA LEU A 43 21.63 0.05 7.90
C LEU A 43 21.15 -1.02 8.89
N SER A 44 20.06 -0.72 9.62
CA SER A 44 19.29 -1.73 10.34
C SER A 44 17.98 -1.97 9.62
N ILE A 45 17.72 -3.23 9.23
CA ILE A 45 16.46 -3.65 8.58
C ILE A 45 15.58 -4.28 9.65
N ILE A 46 14.37 -3.76 9.85
CA ILE A 46 13.47 -4.14 10.93
C ILE A 46 12.19 -4.72 10.33
N VAL A 47 11.88 -5.97 10.72
CA VAL A 47 10.74 -6.74 10.22
C VAL A 47 9.83 -7.14 11.39
N PRO A 48 8.59 -6.67 11.46
CA PRO A 48 7.61 -7.18 12.41
C PRO A 48 7.00 -8.46 11.84
N ALA A 49 7.00 -9.53 12.61
CA ALA A 49 6.42 -10.82 12.20
C ALA A 49 5.36 -11.29 13.19
N ARG A 50 4.19 -11.72 12.69
CA ARG A 50 3.17 -12.41 13.47
C ARG A 50 2.39 -13.37 12.60
N ASN A 51 2.56 -14.68 12.85
CA ASN A 51 1.92 -15.76 12.09
C ASN A 51 2.22 -15.63 10.58
N GLU A 52 3.49 -15.61 10.23
CA GLU A 52 4.02 -15.44 8.87
C GLU A 52 4.75 -16.68 8.34
N GLU A 53 4.46 -17.87 8.86
CA GLU A 53 5.15 -19.13 8.48
C GLU A 53 5.26 -19.37 6.97
N ARG A 54 4.33 -18.82 6.19
CA ARG A 54 4.29 -18.98 4.73
C ARG A 54 5.25 -18.10 3.96
N GLN A 55 5.73 -17.00 4.57
CA GLN A 55 6.44 -15.93 3.85
C GLN A 55 7.74 -15.50 4.52
N ILE A 56 7.84 -15.66 5.84
CA ILE A 56 8.96 -15.13 6.63
C ILE A 56 10.33 -15.65 6.16
N GLU A 57 10.43 -16.91 5.76
CA GLU A 57 11.70 -17.46 5.25
C GLU A 57 12.16 -16.76 3.97
N ARG A 58 11.23 -16.58 3.00
CA ARG A 58 11.51 -15.89 1.74
C ARG A 58 11.93 -14.44 2.00
N CYS A 59 11.21 -13.75 2.87
CA CYS A 59 11.49 -12.37 3.25
C CYS A 59 12.89 -12.25 3.85
N VAL A 60 13.17 -12.98 4.94
CA VAL A 60 14.43 -12.88 5.67
C VAL A 60 15.62 -13.28 4.80
N ARG A 61 15.52 -14.37 4.01
CA ARG A 61 16.59 -14.77 3.10
C ARG A 61 16.86 -13.72 2.02
N SER A 62 15.82 -13.05 1.50
CA SER A 62 15.99 -11.96 0.54
C SER A 62 16.69 -10.74 1.15
N LEU A 63 16.38 -10.41 2.40
CA LEU A 63 17.04 -9.34 3.14
C LEU A 63 18.50 -9.66 3.46
N LEU A 64 18.81 -10.89 3.83
CA LEU A 64 20.18 -11.33 4.09
C LEU A 64 21.05 -11.39 2.82
N ALA A 65 20.43 -11.46 1.63
CA ALA A 65 21.10 -11.33 0.34
C ALA A 65 21.39 -9.88 -0.07
N THR A 66 21.07 -8.90 0.77
CA THR A 66 21.32 -7.49 0.52
C THR A 66 22.80 -7.23 0.25
N ARG A 67 23.08 -6.47 -0.81
CA ARG A 67 24.44 -6.01 -1.18
C ARG A 67 24.66 -4.64 -0.54
N MET A 68 25.25 -4.64 0.64
CA MET A 68 25.67 -3.43 1.35
C MET A 68 26.94 -3.72 2.16
N PRO A 69 27.83 -2.71 2.35
CA PRO A 69 29.05 -2.87 3.15
C PRO A 69 28.76 -3.27 4.60
N SER A 70 27.74 -2.68 5.20
CA SER A 70 27.37 -2.92 6.60
C SER A 70 25.86 -2.84 6.80
N PHE A 71 25.27 -3.93 7.30
CA PHE A 71 23.85 -3.98 7.68
C PHE A 71 23.57 -5.09 8.69
N GLU A 72 22.47 -4.96 9.39
CA GLU A 72 21.86 -5.99 10.24
C GLU A 72 20.38 -6.17 9.92
N VAL A 73 19.84 -7.34 10.19
CA VAL A 73 18.42 -7.66 10.07
C VAL A 73 17.89 -7.99 11.46
N ILE A 74 16.83 -7.33 11.87
CA ILE A 74 16.16 -7.51 13.15
C ILE A 74 14.72 -7.93 12.87
N VAL A 75 14.37 -9.17 13.19
CA VAL A 75 13.00 -9.65 13.10
C VAL A 75 12.39 -9.66 14.50
N VAL A 76 11.27 -8.97 14.66
CA VAL A 76 10.53 -8.97 15.93
C VAL A 76 9.33 -9.91 15.79
N ASP A 77 9.40 -11.06 16.44
CA ASP A 77 8.28 -12.00 16.51
C ASP A 77 7.25 -11.55 17.53
N ASP A 78 6.16 -10.95 17.07
CA ASP A 78 5.05 -10.46 17.90
C ASP A 78 4.15 -11.60 18.38
N GLN A 79 4.71 -12.54 19.13
CA GLN A 79 4.00 -13.68 19.76
C GLN A 79 3.27 -14.56 18.73
N SER A 80 3.97 -15.05 17.72
CA SER A 80 3.43 -16.00 16.75
C SER A 80 3.05 -17.34 17.39
N ASN A 81 1.98 -17.97 16.86
CA ASN A 81 1.48 -19.27 17.32
C ASN A 81 1.60 -20.36 16.25
N ASP A 82 2.22 -20.03 15.12
CA ASP A 82 2.49 -20.92 13.99
C ASP A 82 3.98 -21.31 13.94
N ALA A 83 4.46 -21.79 12.80
CA ALA A 83 5.86 -22.20 12.65
C ALA A 83 6.85 -21.02 12.49
N THR A 84 6.40 -19.75 12.54
CA THR A 84 7.26 -18.57 12.35
C THR A 84 8.48 -18.56 13.27
N PRO A 85 8.38 -18.75 14.61
CA PRO A 85 9.54 -18.73 15.50
C PRO A 85 10.58 -19.77 15.13
N ARG A 86 10.14 -21.01 14.90
CA ARG A 86 11.03 -22.12 14.53
C ARG A 86 11.77 -21.89 13.21
N ILE A 87 11.10 -21.27 12.22
CA ILE A 87 11.74 -20.92 10.94
C ILE A 87 12.82 -19.88 11.17
N LEU A 88 12.53 -18.86 11.97
CA LEU A 88 13.48 -17.77 12.30
C LEU A 88 14.70 -18.28 13.06
N GLU A 89 14.50 -19.14 14.06
CA GLU A 89 15.59 -19.79 14.82
C GLU A 89 16.50 -20.60 13.89
N GLY A 90 15.93 -21.37 12.96
CA GLY A 90 16.67 -22.14 11.98
C GLY A 90 17.55 -21.27 11.06
N ILE A 91 17.10 -20.07 10.68
CA ILE A 91 17.89 -19.15 9.87
C ILE A 91 18.97 -18.48 10.72
N ALA A 92 18.62 -18.03 11.93
CA ALA A 92 19.51 -17.29 12.82
C ALA A 92 20.72 -18.11 13.28
N ALA A 93 20.57 -19.43 13.41
CA ALA A 93 21.66 -20.34 13.81
C ALA A 93 22.89 -20.28 12.89
N GLY A 94 22.71 -19.88 11.62
CA GLY A 94 23.81 -19.79 10.64
C GLY A 94 24.09 -18.39 10.13
N GLU A 95 23.45 -17.35 10.67
CA GLU A 95 23.54 -16.01 10.12
C GLU A 95 23.71 -14.92 11.21
N PRO A 96 24.95 -14.51 11.46
CA PRO A 96 25.26 -13.57 12.55
C PRO A 96 24.67 -12.15 12.34
N ARG A 97 24.27 -11.80 11.11
CA ARG A 97 23.60 -10.52 10.81
C ARG A 97 22.13 -10.53 11.16
N LEU A 98 21.55 -11.68 11.50
CA LEU A 98 20.14 -11.81 11.88
C LEU A 98 19.98 -11.85 13.41
N THR A 99 19.22 -10.90 13.93
CA THR A 99 18.74 -10.92 15.32
C THR A 99 17.25 -11.20 15.33
N VAL A 100 16.85 -12.25 16.01
CA VAL A 100 15.43 -12.56 16.27
C VAL A 100 15.11 -12.09 17.68
N LEU A 101 14.19 -11.13 17.80
CA LEU A 101 13.69 -10.60 19.06
C LEU A 101 12.31 -11.17 19.35
N GLU A 102 12.16 -11.86 20.48
CA GLU A 102 10.85 -12.21 21.00
C GLU A 102 10.14 -10.93 21.48
N GLY A 103 9.00 -10.62 20.86
CA GLY A 103 8.23 -9.41 21.16
C GLY A 103 7.61 -9.45 22.54
N ALA A 104 7.86 -8.40 23.31
CA ALA A 104 7.23 -8.22 24.62
C ALA A 104 5.70 -8.11 24.50
N PRO A 105 4.95 -8.45 25.54
CA PRO A 105 3.49 -8.32 25.56
C PRO A 105 3.02 -6.93 25.15
N LEU A 106 1.91 -6.88 24.42
CA LEU A 106 1.35 -5.64 23.88
C LEU A 106 0.87 -4.71 25.02
N PRO A 107 1.44 -3.52 25.20
CA PRO A 107 1.00 -2.59 26.21
C PRO A 107 -0.38 -1.97 25.90
N ALA A 108 -1.09 -1.50 26.90
CA ALA A 108 -2.33 -0.78 26.71
C ALA A 108 -2.11 0.47 25.84
N GLY A 109 -3.03 0.70 24.90
CA GLY A 109 -2.95 1.85 23.97
C GLY A 109 -2.04 1.63 22.75
N TRP A 110 -1.45 0.46 22.58
CA TRP A 110 -0.63 0.12 21.43
C TRP A 110 -1.34 -0.81 20.45
N VAL A 111 -1.03 -0.67 19.17
CA VAL A 111 -1.32 -1.64 18.12
C VAL A 111 -0.08 -2.52 17.91
N GLY A 112 -0.28 -3.79 17.50
CA GLY A 112 0.81 -4.78 17.45
C GLY A 112 1.98 -4.38 16.57
N LYS A 113 1.73 -3.94 15.33
CA LYS A 113 2.80 -3.59 14.37
C LYS A 113 3.65 -2.40 14.86
N PRO A 114 3.09 -1.24 15.24
CA PRO A 114 3.88 -0.15 15.83
C PRO A 114 4.68 -0.57 17.06
N TRP A 115 4.12 -1.46 17.90
CA TRP A 115 4.86 -1.97 19.08
C TRP A 115 6.07 -2.82 18.69
N ALA A 116 5.89 -3.76 17.77
CA ALA A 116 6.98 -4.59 17.26
C ALA A 116 8.07 -3.74 16.61
N LEU A 117 7.69 -2.79 15.73
CA LEU A 117 8.64 -1.89 15.07
C LEU A 117 9.39 -1.01 16.06
N THR A 118 8.74 -0.52 17.13
CA THR A 118 9.39 0.25 18.19
C THR A 118 10.42 -0.59 18.95
N GLN A 119 10.12 -1.86 19.23
CA GLN A 119 11.06 -2.75 19.91
C GLN A 119 12.30 -3.02 19.05
N GLY A 120 12.12 -3.31 17.76
CA GLY A 120 13.20 -3.49 16.81
C GLY A 120 14.07 -2.23 16.68
N ALA A 121 13.46 -1.06 16.56
CA ALA A 121 14.17 0.21 16.44
C ALA A 121 15.04 0.54 17.67
N ARG A 122 14.64 0.11 18.87
CA ARG A 122 15.40 0.33 20.12
C ARG A 122 16.72 -0.42 20.15
N ILE A 123 16.82 -1.59 19.54
CA ILE A 123 18.05 -2.39 19.52
C ILE A 123 18.86 -2.20 18.24
N ALA A 124 18.27 -1.56 17.23
CA ALA A 124 18.92 -1.24 15.97
C ALA A 124 20.13 -0.33 16.17
N ARG A 125 21.24 -0.56 15.42
CA ARG A 125 22.50 0.16 15.51
C ARG A 125 22.81 1.03 14.29
N GLY A 126 22.07 0.83 13.18
CA GLY A 126 22.26 1.55 11.92
C GLY A 126 21.98 3.04 12.05
N GLU A 127 22.66 3.84 11.28
CA GLU A 127 22.40 5.27 11.08
C GLU A 127 21.13 5.49 10.26
N TRP A 128 20.77 4.49 9.48
CA TRP A 128 19.52 4.40 8.74
C TRP A 128 18.72 3.19 9.19
N LEU A 129 17.40 3.33 9.18
CA LEU A 129 16.45 2.29 9.54
C LEU A 129 15.57 1.98 8.33
N LEU A 130 15.50 0.71 7.95
CA LEU A 130 14.54 0.23 6.96
C LEU A 130 13.46 -0.58 7.67
N PHE A 131 12.25 -0.09 7.66
CA PHE A 131 11.08 -0.84 8.10
C PHE A 131 10.44 -1.53 6.91
N THR A 132 10.20 -2.85 7.02
CA THR A 132 9.59 -3.63 5.93
C THR A 132 8.72 -4.75 6.49
N ASP A 133 7.66 -5.12 5.76
CA ASP A 133 6.74 -6.18 6.18
C ASP A 133 7.30 -7.58 5.87
N ALA A 134 6.84 -8.58 6.64
CA ALA A 134 7.28 -9.97 6.52
C ALA A 134 6.80 -10.69 5.23
N ASP A 135 5.92 -10.06 4.46
CA ASP A 135 5.37 -10.57 3.19
C ASP A 135 6.07 -10.00 1.95
N THR A 136 7.20 -9.30 2.13
CA THR A 136 8.00 -8.70 1.07
C THR A 136 9.18 -9.58 0.65
N GLU A 137 9.64 -9.38 -0.57
CA GLU A 137 10.89 -9.92 -1.11
C GLU A 137 11.71 -8.78 -1.71
N HIS A 138 12.99 -8.72 -1.36
CA HIS A 138 13.89 -7.65 -1.75
C HIS A 138 14.94 -8.15 -2.74
N ALA A 139 15.12 -7.41 -3.85
CA ALA A 139 16.27 -7.65 -4.70
C ALA A 139 17.56 -7.24 -3.98
N PRO A 140 18.68 -7.93 -4.22
CA PRO A 140 19.93 -7.63 -3.51
C PRO A 140 20.39 -6.16 -3.52
N PRO A 141 20.20 -5.36 -4.59
CA PRO A 141 20.59 -3.94 -4.59
C PRO A 141 19.52 -3.01 -3.98
N ALA A 142 18.36 -3.51 -3.52
CA ALA A 142 17.21 -2.67 -3.16
C ALA A 142 17.53 -1.66 -2.06
N ALA A 143 18.15 -2.13 -0.97
CA ALA A 143 18.47 -1.28 0.18
C ALA A 143 19.55 -0.24 -0.15
N ALA A 144 20.61 -0.66 -0.84
CA ALA A 144 21.67 0.25 -1.27
C ALA A 144 21.17 1.31 -2.25
N SER A 145 20.37 0.91 -3.26
CA SER A 145 19.78 1.85 -4.22
C SER A 145 18.91 2.89 -3.54
N ALA A 146 18.04 2.47 -2.60
CA ALA A 146 17.17 3.40 -1.89
C ALA A 146 17.96 4.35 -0.98
N LEU A 147 18.98 3.85 -0.30
CA LEU A 147 19.84 4.65 0.57
C LEU A 147 20.64 5.68 -0.22
N GLN A 148 21.19 5.28 -1.36
CA GLN A 148 21.91 6.19 -2.24
C GLN A 148 21.01 7.28 -2.82
N TRP A 149 19.78 6.93 -3.23
CA TRP A 149 18.77 7.90 -3.63
C TRP A 149 18.43 8.88 -2.51
N ALA A 150 18.32 8.39 -1.27
CA ALA A 150 18.08 9.25 -0.11
C ALA A 150 19.21 10.26 0.08
N ILE A 151 20.46 9.80 0.07
CA ILE A 151 21.65 10.62 0.29
C ILE A 151 21.80 11.64 -0.85
N ASP A 152 21.81 11.21 -2.10
CA ASP A 152 22.02 12.08 -3.27
C ASP A 152 20.91 13.12 -3.41
N GLY A 153 19.67 12.72 -3.12
CA GLY A 153 18.51 13.61 -3.16
C GLY A 153 18.33 14.47 -1.91
N GLY A 154 19.11 14.24 -0.85
CA GLY A 154 18.93 14.89 0.46
C GLY A 154 17.57 14.58 1.08
N TYR A 155 17.08 13.34 0.93
CA TYR A 155 15.83 12.87 1.56
C TYR A 155 16.15 12.21 2.89
N ASP A 156 15.34 12.51 3.89
CA ASP A 156 15.39 11.87 5.21
C ASP A 156 14.57 10.57 5.25
N VAL A 157 13.54 10.48 4.38
CA VAL A 157 12.68 9.32 4.25
C VAL A 157 12.47 8.97 2.80
N VAL A 158 12.68 7.70 2.44
CA VAL A 158 12.33 7.13 1.13
C VAL A 158 11.40 5.93 1.35
N SER A 159 10.19 6.02 0.81
CA SER A 159 9.25 4.90 0.79
C SER A 159 9.11 4.37 -0.63
N LEU A 160 9.14 3.05 -0.80
CA LEU A 160 8.96 2.41 -2.10
C LEU A 160 7.58 1.77 -2.21
N LEU A 161 6.97 1.90 -3.39
CA LEU A 161 5.80 1.14 -3.77
C LEU A 161 6.24 -0.23 -4.33
N PRO A 162 6.02 -1.35 -3.62
CA PRO A 162 6.42 -2.67 -4.10
C PRO A 162 5.61 -3.12 -5.31
N ASP A 163 6.24 -3.90 -6.18
CA ASP A 163 5.53 -4.62 -7.23
C ASP A 163 4.63 -5.69 -6.60
N GLN A 164 3.41 -5.81 -7.09
CA GLN A 164 2.45 -6.78 -6.58
C GLN A 164 2.50 -8.08 -7.38
N GLU A 165 2.86 -9.19 -6.75
CA GLU A 165 2.76 -10.51 -7.37
C GLU A 165 1.29 -10.94 -7.46
N THR A 166 0.83 -11.28 -8.65
CA THR A 166 -0.51 -11.80 -8.91
C THR A 166 -0.41 -13.17 -9.57
N VAL A 167 -0.65 -14.23 -8.80
CA VAL A 167 -0.52 -15.62 -9.24
C VAL A 167 -1.88 -16.24 -9.51
N GLY A 168 -2.81 -16.14 -8.56
CA GLY A 168 -4.15 -16.69 -8.65
C GLY A 168 -5.09 -15.86 -9.52
N VAL A 169 -6.20 -16.47 -9.96
CA VAL A 169 -7.21 -15.82 -10.81
C VAL A 169 -7.80 -14.58 -10.10
N ALA A 170 -8.16 -14.70 -8.82
CA ALA A 170 -8.72 -13.57 -8.07
C ALA A 170 -7.72 -12.42 -7.93
N GLU A 171 -6.45 -12.73 -7.68
CA GLU A 171 -5.37 -11.74 -7.61
C GLU A 171 -5.25 -10.99 -8.94
N ARG A 172 -5.23 -11.71 -10.08
CA ARG A 172 -5.08 -11.13 -11.42
C ARG A 172 -6.27 -10.27 -11.85
N LEU A 173 -7.48 -10.65 -11.42
CA LEU A 173 -8.71 -9.95 -11.80
C LEU A 173 -8.93 -8.69 -10.96
N PHE A 174 -8.63 -8.72 -9.68
CA PHE A 174 -9.10 -7.71 -8.75
C PHE A 174 -8.00 -6.77 -8.23
N LEU A 175 -6.81 -7.30 -7.88
CA LEU A 175 -5.76 -6.46 -7.30
C LEU A 175 -5.33 -5.29 -8.20
N PRO A 176 -5.11 -5.46 -9.53
CA PRO A 176 -4.73 -4.34 -10.38
C PRO A 176 -5.72 -3.18 -10.30
N THR A 177 -7.02 -3.49 -10.39
CA THR A 177 -8.07 -2.46 -10.34
C THR A 177 -8.21 -1.83 -8.96
N ILE A 178 -8.13 -2.61 -7.88
CA ILE A 178 -8.24 -2.09 -6.51
C ILE A 178 -7.10 -1.12 -6.22
N LEU A 179 -5.86 -1.52 -6.51
CA LEU A 179 -4.68 -0.68 -6.26
C LEU A 179 -4.66 0.55 -7.16
N TYR A 180 -5.09 0.39 -8.42
CA TYR A 180 -5.27 1.52 -9.33
C TYR A 180 -6.32 2.51 -8.83
N ALA A 181 -7.47 2.04 -8.34
CA ALA A 181 -8.50 2.88 -7.76
C ALA A 181 -8.02 3.60 -6.48
N ILE A 182 -7.21 2.94 -5.65
CA ILE A 182 -6.58 3.57 -4.48
C ILE A 182 -5.64 4.70 -4.93
N LEU A 183 -4.79 4.46 -5.91
CA LEU A 183 -3.88 5.49 -6.44
C LEU A 183 -4.65 6.68 -7.01
N LEU A 184 -5.73 6.45 -7.77
CA LEU A 184 -6.61 7.51 -8.28
C LEU A 184 -7.26 8.32 -7.14
N GLY A 185 -7.63 7.68 -6.04
CA GLY A 185 -8.22 8.31 -4.87
C GLY A 185 -7.24 9.15 -4.07
N ILE A 186 -6.01 8.68 -3.88
CA ILE A 186 -4.96 9.40 -3.15
C ILE A 186 -4.42 10.56 -3.99
N GLY A 187 -4.14 10.32 -5.26
CA GLY A 187 -3.61 11.33 -6.18
C GLY A 187 -2.22 10.98 -6.72
N PRO A 188 -1.66 11.85 -7.57
CA PRO A 188 -0.37 11.62 -8.19
C PRO A 188 0.78 11.69 -7.18
N LEU A 189 1.86 10.93 -7.45
CA LEU A 189 3.07 10.93 -6.61
C LEU A 189 3.70 12.31 -6.49
N ASP A 190 3.60 13.15 -7.52
CA ASP A 190 4.06 14.54 -7.45
C ASP A 190 3.39 15.34 -6.33
N ASP A 191 2.08 15.14 -6.11
CA ASP A 191 1.36 15.81 -5.02
C ASP A 191 1.71 15.22 -3.65
N ILE A 192 1.89 13.89 -3.59
CA ILE A 192 2.33 13.21 -2.37
C ILE A 192 3.74 13.69 -1.98
N ASN A 193 4.61 13.92 -2.94
CA ASN A 193 5.99 14.36 -2.71
C ASN A 193 6.14 15.89 -2.59
N ASP A 194 5.10 16.67 -2.89
CA ASP A 194 5.14 18.13 -2.75
C ASP A 194 5.08 18.55 -1.27
N PRO A 195 6.14 19.14 -0.71
CA PRO A 195 6.15 19.56 0.71
C PRO A 195 5.13 20.66 1.02
N ARG A 196 4.63 21.37 -0.01
CA ARG A 196 3.59 22.41 0.13
C ARG A 196 2.18 21.86 0.31
N LYS A 197 2.00 20.52 0.18
CA LYS A 197 0.73 19.82 0.31
C LYS A 197 0.77 18.84 1.49
N PRO A 198 0.82 19.33 2.74
CA PRO A 198 0.93 18.48 3.92
C PRO A 198 -0.30 17.58 4.15
N GLU A 199 -1.44 17.94 3.56
CA GLU A 199 -2.68 17.14 3.63
C GLU A 199 -2.60 15.88 2.76
N VAL A 200 -1.74 15.85 1.74
CA VAL A 200 -1.52 14.70 0.87
C VAL A 200 -0.24 14.01 1.30
N ALA A 201 -0.35 13.04 2.20
CA ALA A 201 0.78 12.29 2.73
C ALA A 201 0.52 10.78 2.61
N LEU A 202 1.52 10.03 2.19
CA LEU A 202 1.48 8.58 2.11
C LEU A 202 2.89 8.02 2.20
N PHE A 203 3.07 6.98 3.05
CA PHE A 203 4.13 6.00 2.92
C PHE A 203 3.51 4.64 2.65
N ASN A 204 4.29 3.74 2.09
CA ASN A 204 3.93 2.34 2.00
C ASN A 204 4.67 1.56 3.09
N GLY A 205 3.94 1.06 4.08
CA GLY A 205 4.48 0.37 5.24
C GLY A 205 5.27 -0.91 4.93
N GLN A 206 5.24 -1.37 3.68
CA GLN A 206 6.05 -2.50 3.21
C GLN A 206 7.49 -2.11 2.87
N TYR A 207 7.79 -0.80 2.77
CA TYR A 207 9.15 -0.31 2.61
C TYR A 207 9.24 1.16 3.01
N VAL A 208 9.81 1.43 4.17
CA VAL A 208 10.09 2.79 4.68
C VAL A 208 11.53 2.86 5.16
N LEU A 209 12.38 3.46 4.36
CA LEU A 209 13.77 3.78 4.71
C LEU A 209 13.81 5.19 5.31
N VAL A 210 14.40 5.35 6.49
CA VAL A 210 14.43 6.63 7.20
C VAL A 210 15.76 6.80 7.94
N SER A 211 16.31 8.02 7.94
CA SER A 211 17.48 8.33 8.77
C SER A 211 17.10 8.24 10.25
N ARG A 212 17.99 7.71 11.10
CA ARG A 212 17.74 7.59 12.54
C ARG A 212 17.40 8.94 13.15
N TRP A 213 18.13 9.99 12.76
CA TRP A 213 17.87 11.35 13.21
C TRP A 213 16.43 11.82 12.94
N ALA A 214 15.92 11.57 11.73
CA ALA A 214 14.56 11.95 11.36
C ALA A 214 13.53 11.07 12.09
N TYR A 215 13.79 9.76 12.22
CA TYR A 215 12.91 8.84 12.94
C TYR A 215 12.75 9.22 14.42
N GLU A 216 13.86 9.50 15.10
CA GLU A 216 13.86 9.93 16.49
C GLU A 216 13.24 11.33 16.64
N GLY A 217 13.51 12.22 15.67
CA GLY A 217 13.02 13.60 15.65
C GLY A 217 11.50 13.75 15.62
N ILE A 218 10.77 12.75 15.11
CA ILE A 218 9.30 12.72 15.10
C ILE A 218 8.71 11.83 16.21
N GLY A 219 9.55 11.19 17.04
CA GLY A 219 9.14 10.26 18.09
C GLY A 219 8.89 8.82 17.60
N GLY A 220 9.26 8.51 16.37
CA GLY A 220 9.18 7.17 15.76
C GLY A 220 7.78 6.57 15.79
N HIS A 221 7.71 5.24 15.76
CA HIS A 221 6.43 4.51 15.81
C HIS A 221 5.68 4.67 17.15
N ALA A 222 6.34 5.16 18.21
CA ALA A 222 5.67 5.47 19.46
C ALA A 222 4.69 6.64 19.32
N ALA A 223 4.96 7.60 18.42
CA ALA A 223 4.08 8.72 18.14
C ALA A 223 2.76 8.28 17.46
N VAL A 224 2.76 7.12 16.79
CA VAL A 224 1.61 6.54 16.09
C VAL A 224 1.15 5.22 16.71
N ARG A 225 1.46 4.99 17.99
CA ARG A 225 1.26 3.71 18.71
C ARG A 225 -0.14 3.12 18.64
N GLY A 226 -1.17 3.98 18.55
CA GLY A 226 -2.58 3.58 18.52
C GLY A 226 -3.15 3.40 17.12
N GLU A 227 -2.35 3.60 16.07
CA GLU A 227 -2.84 3.65 14.71
C GLU A 227 -2.64 2.30 14.00
N ILE A 228 -3.69 1.85 13.30
CA ILE A 228 -3.64 0.63 12.49
C ILE A 228 -2.96 0.90 11.13
N ALA A 229 -3.15 2.12 10.60
CA ALA A 229 -2.46 2.61 9.41
C ALA A 229 -1.28 3.49 9.87
N GLU A 230 -0.34 2.89 10.55
CA GLU A 230 0.82 3.56 11.15
C GLU A 230 1.69 4.27 10.11
N ASP A 231 1.80 3.69 8.92
CA ASP A 231 2.55 4.23 7.78
C ASP A 231 1.96 5.54 7.26
N LEU A 232 0.62 5.60 7.15
CA LEU A 232 -0.08 6.80 6.75
C LEU A 232 0.07 7.92 7.79
N GLU A 233 -0.10 7.60 9.07
CA GLU A 233 0.05 8.59 10.14
C GLU A 233 1.49 9.04 10.31
N LEU A 234 2.46 8.13 10.13
CA LEU A 234 3.88 8.45 10.11
C LEU A 234 4.21 9.44 8.97
N ALA A 235 3.69 9.20 7.76
CA ALA A 235 3.84 10.10 6.62
C ALA A 235 3.25 11.49 6.93
N ARG A 236 2.08 11.55 7.57
CA ARG A 236 1.44 12.80 8.00
C ARG A 236 2.27 13.54 9.03
N LEU A 237 2.86 12.83 10.00
CA LEU A 237 3.72 13.45 11.01
C LEU A 237 4.95 14.08 10.34
N PHE A 238 5.65 13.37 9.46
CA PHE A 238 6.79 13.89 8.73
C PHE A 238 6.44 15.14 7.91
N LYS A 239 5.35 15.10 7.17
CA LYS A 239 4.93 16.23 6.33
C LYS A 239 4.47 17.45 7.14
N ARG A 240 3.80 17.25 8.28
CA ARG A 240 3.38 18.34 9.17
C ARG A 240 4.57 18.98 9.91
N ASP A 241 5.56 18.18 10.26
CA ASP A 241 6.79 18.68 10.90
C ASP A 241 7.56 19.63 9.96
N GLY A 242 7.64 19.28 8.68
CA GLY A 242 8.22 20.11 7.63
C GLY A 242 9.74 20.25 7.65
N ARG A 243 10.45 19.74 8.68
CA ARG A 243 11.92 19.74 8.75
C ARG A 243 12.55 18.67 7.85
N PHE A 244 11.83 17.58 7.62
CA PHE A 244 12.33 16.38 6.97
C PHE A 244 11.82 16.26 5.55
N ARG A 245 12.71 15.90 4.63
CA ARG A 245 12.35 15.67 3.23
C ARG A 245 11.95 14.23 3.02
N THR A 246 10.76 14.04 2.46
CA THR A 246 10.19 12.71 2.21
C THR A 246 10.01 12.45 0.73
N LEU A 247 10.19 11.19 0.31
CA LEU A 247 9.98 10.71 -1.05
C LEU A 247 9.19 9.41 -1.03
N LEU A 248 8.08 9.36 -1.77
CA LEU A 248 7.40 8.13 -2.17
C LEU A 248 7.63 7.90 -3.66
N ILE A 249 8.15 6.73 -4.04
CA ILE A 249 8.56 6.42 -5.41
C ILE A 249 8.26 4.96 -5.76
N GLY A 250 8.08 4.66 -7.04
CA GLY A 250 7.91 3.28 -7.51
C GLY A 250 9.15 2.42 -7.27
N GLY A 251 8.97 1.22 -6.74
CA GLY A 251 10.08 0.30 -6.38
C GLY A 251 10.75 -0.39 -7.57
N ASN A 252 10.15 -0.35 -8.77
CA ASN A 252 10.73 -0.81 -10.04
C ASN A 252 11.39 -2.20 -10.00
N GLY A 253 10.74 -3.17 -9.37
CA GLY A 253 11.23 -4.55 -9.26
C GLY A 253 12.22 -4.78 -8.13
N LEU A 254 12.65 -3.74 -7.42
CA LEU A 254 13.56 -3.87 -6.28
C LEU A 254 12.87 -4.50 -5.06
N VAL A 255 11.57 -4.28 -4.91
CA VAL A 255 10.77 -4.86 -3.83
C VAL A 255 9.50 -5.46 -4.42
N ARG A 256 9.14 -6.66 -4.00
CA ARG A 256 7.93 -7.36 -4.40
C ARG A 256 7.17 -7.81 -3.17
N THR A 257 5.85 -7.94 -3.32
CA THR A 257 4.99 -8.50 -2.27
C THR A 257 3.89 -9.34 -2.88
N ARG A 258 3.45 -10.36 -2.15
CA ARG A 258 2.24 -11.12 -2.42
C ARG A 258 1.31 -11.03 -1.23
N MET A 259 0.61 -9.92 -1.14
CA MET A 259 -0.20 -9.55 0.01
C MET A 259 -1.40 -10.48 0.22
N TYR A 260 -2.03 -10.94 -0.86
CA TYR A 260 -3.24 -11.78 -0.82
C TYR A 260 -3.12 -12.96 -1.76
N ARG A 261 -3.68 -14.11 -1.37
CA ARG A 261 -3.63 -15.37 -2.13
C ARG A 261 -5.02 -15.90 -2.52
N SER A 262 -6.09 -15.29 -2.01
CA SER A 262 -7.47 -15.69 -2.28
C SER A 262 -8.41 -14.49 -2.33
N PHE A 263 -9.57 -14.69 -2.98
CA PHE A 263 -10.63 -13.68 -2.99
C PHE A 263 -11.07 -13.28 -1.57
N GLY A 264 -11.20 -14.24 -0.66
CA GLY A 264 -11.58 -13.98 0.72
C GLY A 264 -10.55 -13.13 1.50
N GLU A 265 -9.26 -13.31 1.22
CA GLU A 265 -8.20 -12.48 1.79
C GLU A 265 -8.23 -11.05 1.23
N ILE A 266 -8.42 -10.90 -0.10
CA ILE A 266 -8.59 -9.60 -0.76
C ILE A 266 -9.77 -8.86 -0.14
N TRP A 267 -10.92 -9.53 -0.04
CA TRP A 267 -12.14 -8.94 0.53
C TRP A 267 -11.92 -8.43 1.95
N ARG A 268 -11.47 -9.32 2.86
CA ARG A 268 -11.27 -8.96 4.28
C ARG A 268 -10.22 -7.86 4.46
N GLY A 269 -9.12 -7.94 3.70
CA GLY A 269 -8.05 -6.95 3.78
C GLY A 269 -8.49 -5.57 3.34
N PHE A 270 -9.18 -5.45 2.20
CA PHE A 270 -9.61 -4.16 1.69
C PHE A 270 -10.85 -3.59 2.39
N VAL A 271 -11.77 -4.41 2.91
CA VAL A 271 -12.85 -3.92 3.79
C VAL A 271 -12.25 -3.19 4.99
N LYS A 272 -11.18 -3.74 5.60
CA LYS A 272 -10.45 -3.08 6.69
C LYS A 272 -9.82 -1.76 6.23
N ASN A 273 -9.09 -1.76 5.11
CA ASN A 273 -8.34 -0.60 4.65
C ASN A 273 -9.25 0.56 4.22
N PHE A 274 -10.36 0.29 3.55
CA PHE A 274 -11.32 1.32 3.14
C PHE A 274 -12.09 1.91 4.33
N ALA A 275 -12.29 1.17 5.42
CA ALA A 275 -12.88 1.72 6.64
C ALA A 275 -12.02 2.85 7.24
N LEU A 276 -10.71 2.75 7.10
CA LEU A 276 -9.77 3.79 7.54
C LEU A 276 -9.79 5.01 6.59
N ALA A 277 -9.84 4.77 5.28
CA ALA A 277 -9.85 5.83 4.28
C ALA A 277 -11.13 6.69 4.32
N ALA A 278 -12.29 6.10 4.61
CA ALA A 278 -13.58 6.81 4.63
C ALA A 278 -13.73 7.86 5.74
N ARG A 279 -12.85 7.86 6.76
CA ARG A 279 -12.92 8.79 7.89
C ARG A 279 -12.48 10.22 7.58
N GLY A 280 -11.67 10.41 6.53
CA GLY A 280 -11.04 11.69 6.26
C GLY A 280 -11.97 12.74 5.62
N ASN A 281 -12.75 12.36 4.61
CA ASN A 281 -13.65 13.26 3.87
C ASN A 281 -14.84 12.51 3.26
N PRO A 282 -16.01 12.51 3.91
CA PRO A 282 -17.18 11.78 3.45
C PRO A 282 -17.71 12.26 2.08
N LEU A 283 -17.59 13.55 1.77
CA LEU A 283 -18.05 14.09 0.48
C LEU A 283 -17.16 13.60 -0.66
N ALA A 284 -15.85 13.61 -0.48
CA ALA A 284 -14.92 13.05 -1.46
C ALA A 284 -15.13 11.54 -1.65
N ALA A 285 -15.42 10.81 -0.57
CA ALA A 285 -15.76 9.40 -0.63
C ALA A 285 -17.04 9.15 -1.43
N ILE A 286 -18.11 9.93 -1.20
CA ILE A 286 -19.37 9.85 -1.96
C ILE A 286 -19.12 10.18 -3.44
N ALA A 287 -18.38 11.26 -3.74
CA ALA A 287 -18.06 11.64 -5.11
C ALA A 287 -17.27 10.53 -5.84
N GLY A 288 -16.27 9.95 -5.16
CA GLY A 288 -15.49 8.83 -5.69
C GLY A 288 -16.36 7.60 -5.98
N VAL A 289 -17.21 7.19 -5.04
CA VAL A 289 -18.15 6.07 -5.21
C VAL A 289 -19.11 6.33 -6.36
N THR A 290 -19.64 7.54 -6.50
CA THR A 290 -20.54 7.94 -7.60
C THR A 290 -19.81 7.84 -8.94
N LEU A 291 -18.58 8.35 -9.03
CA LEU A 291 -17.78 8.27 -10.24
C LEU A 291 -17.45 6.82 -10.61
N LEU A 292 -16.99 6.01 -9.66
CA LEU A 292 -16.70 4.58 -9.88
C LEU A 292 -17.95 3.82 -10.31
N GLY A 293 -19.10 4.09 -9.67
CA GLY A 293 -20.38 3.48 -10.02
C GLY A 293 -20.88 3.87 -11.42
N SER A 294 -20.61 5.09 -11.85
CA SER A 294 -20.94 5.58 -13.19
C SER A 294 -20.12 4.86 -14.27
N VAL A 295 -18.83 4.64 -14.03
CA VAL A 295 -17.95 3.90 -14.94
C VAL A 295 -18.29 2.40 -14.93
N SER A 296 -18.59 1.84 -13.76
CA SER A 296 -18.97 0.43 -13.57
C SER A 296 -19.77 0.28 -12.26
N PRO A 297 -20.96 -0.34 -12.30
CA PRO A 297 -21.57 -1.13 -13.39
C PRO A 297 -22.49 -0.34 -14.36
N CYS A 298 -22.73 0.96 -14.11
CA CYS A 298 -23.79 1.69 -14.85
C CYS A 298 -23.53 1.77 -16.36
N SER A 299 -22.29 2.08 -16.77
CA SER A 299 -21.96 2.22 -18.20
C SER A 299 -22.15 0.92 -19.01
N PRO A 300 -21.65 -0.26 -18.59
CA PRO A 300 -21.89 -1.51 -19.30
C PRO A 300 -23.38 -1.90 -19.36
N ILE A 301 -24.12 -1.69 -18.28
CA ILE A 301 -25.58 -1.99 -18.23
C ILE A 301 -26.34 -1.11 -19.21
N LEU A 302 -26.05 0.21 -19.21
CA LEU A 302 -26.69 1.13 -20.14
C LEU A 302 -26.32 0.83 -21.58
N LEU A 303 -25.04 0.50 -21.86
CA LEU A 303 -24.62 0.10 -23.20
C LEU A 303 -25.43 -1.09 -23.72
N LEU A 304 -25.58 -2.13 -22.90
CA LEU A 304 -26.43 -3.29 -23.27
C LEU A 304 -27.86 -2.87 -23.56
N ALA A 305 -28.49 -2.03 -22.73
CA ALA A 305 -29.82 -1.52 -22.93
C ALA A 305 -29.98 -0.70 -24.21
N LEU A 306 -29.01 0.13 -24.57
CA LEU A 306 -28.97 0.91 -25.80
C LEU A 306 -28.92 0.01 -27.05
N LEU A 307 -28.06 -1.01 -27.01
CA LEU A 307 -27.89 -1.95 -28.11
C LEU A 307 -29.16 -2.77 -28.35
N THR A 308 -29.82 -3.23 -27.27
CA THR A 308 -31.11 -4.00 -27.39
C THR A 308 -32.26 -3.16 -27.87
N GLN A 309 -32.25 -1.84 -27.65
CA GLN A 309 -33.28 -0.92 -28.13
C GLN A 309 -33.00 -0.32 -29.52
N GLY A 310 -31.93 -0.74 -30.18
CA GLY A 310 -31.56 -0.24 -31.51
C GLY A 310 -30.94 1.18 -31.51
N ALA A 311 -30.58 1.72 -30.36
CA ALA A 311 -29.95 3.04 -30.22
C ALA A 311 -28.45 3.00 -30.52
N TRP A 312 -28.07 2.46 -31.70
CA TRP A 312 -26.71 2.10 -32.07
C TRP A 312 -25.72 3.27 -32.02
N PHE A 313 -26.12 4.44 -32.53
CA PHE A 313 -25.21 5.61 -32.57
C PHE A 313 -24.80 6.08 -31.18
N VAL A 314 -25.79 6.16 -30.27
CA VAL A 314 -25.52 6.59 -28.89
C VAL A 314 -24.78 5.51 -28.10
N GLY A 315 -25.13 4.24 -28.35
CA GLY A 315 -24.41 3.09 -27.79
C GLY A 315 -22.93 3.06 -28.24
N PHE A 316 -22.67 3.37 -29.52
CA PHE A 316 -21.31 3.44 -30.03
C PHE A 316 -20.48 4.55 -29.36
N ALA A 317 -21.06 5.73 -29.15
CA ALA A 317 -20.39 6.81 -28.44
C ALA A 317 -20.02 6.43 -26.98
N LEU A 318 -20.92 5.76 -26.26
CA LEU A 318 -20.63 5.25 -24.91
C LEU A 318 -19.55 4.15 -24.94
N ALA A 319 -19.60 3.25 -25.92
CA ALA A 319 -18.59 2.20 -26.08
C ALA A 319 -17.18 2.78 -26.32
N ILE A 320 -17.06 3.85 -27.13
CA ILE A 320 -15.80 4.57 -27.33
C ILE A 320 -15.31 5.17 -26.01
N ALA A 321 -16.17 5.84 -25.24
CA ALA A 321 -15.77 6.41 -23.96
C ALA A 321 -15.26 5.34 -22.99
N MET A 322 -15.94 4.19 -22.93
CA MET A 322 -15.48 3.04 -22.12
C MET A 322 -14.15 2.47 -22.62
N ALA A 323 -13.96 2.36 -23.94
CA ALA A 323 -12.71 1.87 -24.52
C ALA A 323 -11.52 2.80 -24.17
N ILE A 324 -11.74 4.11 -24.21
CA ILE A 324 -10.73 5.10 -23.78
C ILE A 324 -10.36 4.90 -22.32
N VAL A 325 -11.34 4.73 -21.43
CA VAL A 325 -11.10 4.45 -20.00
C VAL A 325 -10.27 3.18 -19.82
N ILE A 326 -10.65 2.09 -20.48
CA ILE A 326 -9.93 0.82 -20.40
C ILE A 326 -8.48 0.96 -20.91
N ALA A 327 -8.28 1.64 -22.03
CA ALA A 327 -6.95 1.84 -22.59
C ALA A 327 -6.03 2.67 -21.67
N ILE A 328 -6.56 3.74 -21.08
CA ILE A 328 -5.81 4.56 -20.12
C ILE A 328 -5.52 3.77 -18.84
N ALA A 329 -6.52 3.06 -18.29
CA ALA A 329 -6.33 2.22 -17.11
C ALA A 329 -5.31 1.10 -17.36
N GLU A 330 -5.34 0.46 -18.52
CA GLU A 330 -4.33 -0.52 -18.94
C GLU A 330 -2.92 0.09 -18.91
N SER A 331 -2.76 1.32 -19.45
CA SER A 331 -1.48 2.04 -19.39
C SER A 331 -1.02 2.28 -17.96
N GLY A 332 -1.93 2.72 -17.06
CA GLY A 332 -1.62 2.94 -15.65
C GLY A 332 -1.26 1.63 -14.91
N MET A 333 -2.02 0.57 -15.14
CA MET A 333 -1.73 -0.73 -14.53
C MET A 333 -0.41 -1.34 -15.04
N ARG A 334 -0.03 -1.09 -16.30
CA ARG A 334 1.29 -1.45 -16.81
C ARG A 334 2.42 -0.64 -16.15
N ALA A 335 2.19 0.64 -15.92
CA ALA A 335 3.14 1.48 -15.18
C ALA A 335 3.33 0.96 -13.72
N MET A 336 2.29 0.38 -13.13
CA MET A 336 2.35 -0.34 -11.84
C MET A 336 2.88 -1.79 -11.99
N ARG A 337 3.39 -2.18 -13.16
CA ARG A 337 3.98 -3.49 -13.48
C ARG A 337 3.02 -4.67 -13.43
N PHE A 338 1.72 -4.43 -13.56
CA PHE A 338 0.74 -5.50 -13.75
C PHE A 338 0.81 -6.08 -15.17
N ARG A 339 0.25 -7.28 -15.32
CA ARG A 339 0.23 -8.00 -16.60
C ARG A 339 -0.56 -7.24 -17.66
N ILE A 340 -0.15 -7.41 -18.91
CA ILE A 340 -0.91 -6.95 -20.08
C ILE A 340 -2.31 -7.56 -20.04
N GLY A 341 -3.32 -6.72 -20.29
CA GLY A 341 -4.72 -7.12 -20.28
C GLY A 341 -5.42 -6.91 -18.94
N SER A 342 -4.73 -6.45 -17.88
CA SER A 342 -5.34 -6.15 -16.57
C SER A 342 -6.44 -5.09 -16.67
N GLY A 343 -6.33 -4.12 -17.58
CA GLY A 343 -7.33 -3.08 -17.80
C GLY A 343 -8.69 -3.60 -18.29
N PHE A 344 -8.75 -4.75 -18.95
CA PHE A 344 -10.03 -5.36 -19.36
C PHE A 344 -10.86 -5.84 -18.16
N ALA A 345 -10.23 -6.14 -17.03
CA ALA A 345 -10.92 -6.48 -15.79
C ALA A 345 -11.47 -5.25 -15.04
N LEU A 346 -11.17 -4.02 -15.50
CA LEU A 346 -11.55 -2.78 -14.83
C LEU A 346 -13.03 -2.70 -14.45
N PRO A 347 -14.01 -2.98 -15.33
CA PRO A 347 -15.42 -2.89 -14.96
C PRO A 347 -15.77 -3.82 -13.80
N LEU A 348 -15.29 -5.06 -13.84
CA LEU A 348 -15.54 -6.05 -12.78
C LEU A 348 -14.81 -5.66 -11.48
N GLY A 349 -13.58 -5.22 -11.60
CA GLY A 349 -12.78 -4.79 -10.45
C GLY A 349 -13.37 -3.56 -9.76
N LEU A 350 -13.87 -2.55 -10.51
CA LEU A 350 -14.53 -1.38 -9.93
C LEU A 350 -15.85 -1.76 -9.23
N ALA A 351 -16.62 -2.69 -9.78
CA ALA A 351 -17.81 -3.21 -9.10
C ALA A 351 -17.44 -3.85 -7.75
N LEU A 352 -16.32 -4.59 -7.68
CA LEU A 352 -15.81 -5.14 -6.43
C LEU A 352 -15.34 -4.03 -5.47
N VAL A 353 -14.66 -3.00 -5.96
CA VAL A 353 -14.25 -1.85 -5.13
C VAL A 353 -15.47 -1.19 -4.49
N LEU A 354 -16.55 -0.98 -5.24
CA LEU A 354 -17.81 -0.46 -4.73
C LEU A 354 -18.43 -1.35 -3.66
N ALA A 355 -18.45 -2.66 -3.88
CA ALA A 355 -18.99 -3.63 -2.93
C ALA A 355 -18.17 -3.65 -1.63
N ILE A 356 -16.84 -3.64 -1.72
CA ILE A 356 -15.92 -3.57 -0.58
C ILE A 356 -16.13 -2.25 0.19
N PHE A 357 -16.19 -1.12 -0.52
CA PHE A 357 -16.39 0.19 0.10
C PHE A 357 -17.74 0.28 0.83
N SER A 358 -18.82 -0.19 0.20
CA SER A 358 -20.14 -0.23 0.81
C SER A 358 -20.17 -1.11 2.06
N THR A 359 -19.56 -2.29 2.00
CA THR A 359 -19.44 -3.19 3.16
C THR A 359 -18.63 -2.54 4.28
N SER A 360 -17.53 -1.89 3.94
CA SER A 360 -16.67 -1.17 4.88
C SER A 360 -17.43 -0.03 5.58
N ALA A 361 -18.22 0.76 4.83
CA ALA A 361 -19.05 1.81 5.38
C ALA A 361 -20.09 1.26 6.36
N VAL A 362 -20.81 0.21 5.98
CA VAL A 362 -21.81 -0.46 6.85
C VAL A 362 -21.16 -0.98 8.14
N CYS A 363 -20.00 -1.64 8.05
CA CYS A 363 -19.26 -2.12 9.23
C CYS A 363 -18.84 -0.97 10.15
N SER A 364 -18.40 0.15 9.58
CA SER A 364 -18.02 1.35 10.33
C SER A 364 -19.19 1.99 11.07
N PHE A 365 -20.35 2.13 10.38
CA PHE A 365 -21.57 2.66 11.00
C PHE A 365 -22.15 1.71 12.06
N ALA A 366 -22.01 0.41 11.88
CA ALA A 366 -22.47 -0.59 12.86
C ALA A 366 -21.56 -0.73 14.08
N GLY A 367 -20.49 0.05 14.19
CA GLY A 367 -19.54 -0.01 15.31
C GLY A 367 -18.81 -1.36 15.43
N ARG A 368 -18.85 -2.19 14.39
CA ARG A 368 -18.17 -3.49 14.39
C ARG A 368 -16.67 -3.26 14.32
N GLY A 369 -15.94 -3.72 15.34
CA GLY A 369 -14.48 -3.69 15.35
C GLY A 369 -13.88 -4.48 14.18
N VAL A 370 -12.62 -4.19 13.87
CA VAL A 370 -11.86 -4.86 12.82
C VAL A 370 -10.99 -5.95 13.45
N GLU A 371 -11.01 -7.15 12.89
CA GLU A 371 -10.10 -8.23 13.28
C GLU A 371 -8.89 -8.25 12.35
N TRP A 372 -7.67 -8.28 12.92
CA TRP A 372 -6.44 -8.38 12.18
C TRP A 372 -5.41 -9.25 12.89
N ARG A 373 -4.89 -10.27 12.19
CA ARG A 373 -3.88 -11.23 12.70
C ARG A 373 -4.27 -11.83 14.07
N GLY A 374 -5.56 -12.17 14.25
CA GLY A 374 -6.09 -12.77 15.49
C GLY A 374 -6.28 -11.79 16.64
N ARG A 375 -6.10 -10.47 16.40
CA ARG A 375 -6.44 -9.41 17.38
C ARG A 375 -7.65 -8.62 16.90
N ARG A 376 -8.58 -8.32 17.79
CA ARG A 376 -9.76 -7.50 17.52
C ARG A 376 -9.51 -6.08 18.00
N TYR A 377 -9.76 -5.10 17.11
CA TYR A 377 -9.66 -3.69 17.41
C TYR A 377 -11.06 -3.09 17.40
N GLY A 378 -11.46 -2.37 18.46
CA GLY A 378 -12.81 -1.83 18.65
C GLY A 378 -13.17 -0.73 17.64
N GLY A 379 -14.44 -0.30 17.60
CA GLY A 379 -14.98 0.67 16.63
C GLY A 379 -14.33 2.06 16.64
N GLY A 380 -13.45 2.36 17.61
CA GLY A 380 -12.55 3.52 17.64
C GLY A 380 -11.13 3.24 17.14
N PHE A 381 -10.83 1.99 16.73
CA PHE A 381 -9.53 1.51 16.24
C PHE A 381 -8.33 1.73 17.20
N GLY A 382 -8.61 1.89 18.51
CA GLY A 382 -7.65 1.60 19.57
C GLY A 382 -7.95 0.24 20.19
N PRO A 383 -7.00 -0.38 20.94
CA PRO A 383 -7.29 -1.61 21.68
C PRO A 383 -8.50 -1.40 22.59
N GLU A 384 -9.46 -2.33 22.58
CA GLU A 384 -10.61 -2.28 23.48
C GLU A 384 -10.11 -2.11 24.91
N ARG A 385 -10.60 -1.08 25.61
CA ARG A 385 -10.50 -1.04 27.06
C ARG A 385 -11.31 -2.24 27.56
N LYS A 386 -10.64 -3.25 28.10
CA LYS A 386 -11.32 -4.26 28.92
C LYS A 386 -11.98 -3.51 30.05
N THR A 387 -13.31 -3.42 30.01
CA THR A 387 -14.14 -3.03 31.18
C THR A 387 -14.03 -4.09 32.25
#